data_12a3e1c64020f1fbfb4e687e9e30e3d1
#
_entry.id   12a3e1c64020f1fbfb4e687e9e30e3d1
#
_cell.length_a   1.000
_cell.length_b   1.000
_cell.length_c   1.000
_cell.angle_alpha   90.00
_cell.angle_beta   90.00
_cell.angle_gamma   90.00
#
_symmetry.space_group_name_H-M   'P 1'
#
loop_
_entity.id
_entity.type
_entity.pdbx_description
1 polymer ?
#
loop_
_entity_poly.entity_id
_entity_poly.type
_entity_poly.pdbx_seq_one_letter_code
_entity_poly.pdbx_strand_id
1 'polypeptide(L)'
;FIGAAQKKVLPKPKCIVYTNLTCDANLLTFKKLAKMYDVPIFAIDVPMQQNEDNVQYVADQLRKLKDFIEECTGKKITDETLTERLRRSKRTLEKFAQYEKESADRYIPADLVTPLYAGMTNNLLLGTEEEETYVDRLLNDVKKAPAKKGKKIYWMHTIPFWSDAVKNELCFQEKAQIVGCELSRVCEPDFDPEKPYEAMARRMVYHALNGSAIRRIEAGIRHAKETGADGVVWFGHWGCKHTLGPAQLAKRKFEEQGIPLLILDGDGCDRSHGGEGQTSTRLGAFLEMLNTETDENTDRQEESHDE
;
A
#
# COMPACT_ATOMS: atom_id res chain seq x y z
N PHE A 1 -9.62 1.97 17.19
CA PHE A 1 -9.71 0.71 17.95
C PHE A 1 -10.05 0.95 19.43
N ILE A 2 -9.30 1.76 20.19
CA ILE A 2 -9.53 1.97 21.65
C ILE A 2 -10.95 2.47 21.90
N GLY A 3 -11.43 3.48 21.19
CA GLY A 3 -12.81 4.00 21.34
C GLY A 3 -13.89 2.95 21.00
N ALA A 4 -13.67 2.13 19.97
CA ALA A 4 -14.57 1.05 19.61
C ALA A 4 -14.58 -0.06 20.68
N ALA A 5 -13.43 -0.37 21.26
CA ALA A 5 -13.33 -1.31 22.37
C ALA A 5 -14.06 -0.80 23.63
N GLN A 6 -13.92 0.49 23.97
CA GLN A 6 -14.64 1.13 25.08
C GLN A 6 -16.15 1.11 24.88
N LYS A 7 -16.62 1.31 23.65
CA LYS A 7 -18.04 1.22 23.27
C LYS A 7 -18.54 -0.21 23.13
N LYS A 8 -17.68 -1.22 23.33
CA LYS A 8 -18.00 -2.66 23.21
C LYS A 8 -18.54 -3.05 21.83
N VAL A 9 -18.17 -2.32 20.76
CA VAL A 9 -18.57 -2.65 19.38
C VAL A 9 -17.60 -3.61 18.70
N LEU A 10 -16.46 -3.89 19.32
CA LEU A 10 -15.53 -4.93 18.88
C LEU A 10 -15.71 -6.22 19.70
N PRO A 11 -15.69 -7.40 19.08
CA PRO A 11 -15.70 -8.66 19.82
C PRO A 11 -14.45 -8.80 20.69
N LYS A 12 -14.56 -9.51 21.81
CA LYS A 12 -13.39 -9.83 22.64
C LYS A 12 -12.46 -10.78 21.89
N PRO A 13 -11.19 -10.39 21.63
CA PRO A 13 -10.22 -11.28 20.99
C PRO A 13 -9.76 -12.38 21.94
N LYS A 14 -9.28 -13.50 21.42
CA LYS A 14 -8.60 -14.55 22.22
C LYS A 14 -7.20 -14.15 22.62
N CYS A 15 -6.49 -13.45 21.73
CA CYS A 15 -5.17 -12.87 21.94
C CYS A 15 -4.99 -11.66 21.03
N ILE A 16 -3.90 -10.92 21.21
CA ILE A 16 -3.50 -9.82 20.34
C ILE A 16 -2.09 -10.08 19.83
N VAL A 17 -1.91 -9.98 18.51
CA VAL A 17 -0.60 -10.00 17.85
C VAL A 17 -0.39 -8.65 17.20
N TYR A 18 0.80 -8.08 17.36
CA TYR A 18 1.17 -6.83 16.71
C TYR A 18 2.65 -6.79 16.35
N THR A 19 3.03 -5.80 15.55
CA THR A 19 4.42 -5.58 15.16
C THR A 19 4.79 -4.10 15.25
N ASN A 20 6.08 -3.79 15.38
CA ASN A 20 6.62 -2.44 15.24
C ASN A 20 6.69 -1.97 13.77
N LEU A 21 6.48 -2.85 12.82
CA LEU A 21 6.40 -2.55 11.39
C LEU A 21 4.98 -2.11 11.05
N THR A 22 4.76 -0.89 10.64
CA THR A 22 5.63 0.26 10.35
C THR A 22 5.32 1.45 11.26
N CYS A 23 4.39 1.31 12.19
CA CYS A 23 3.80 2.41 12.94
C CYS A 23 4.04 2.28 14.45
N ASP A 24 4.71 3.25 15.05
CA ASP A 24 4.96 3.30 16.50
C ASP A 24 3.67 3.35 17.33
N ALA A 25 2.57 3.91 16.78
CA ALA A 25 1.29 3.95 17.45
C ALA A 25 0.75 2.54 17.76
N ASN A 26 1.10 1.53 16.96
CA ASN A 26 0.70 0.15 17.19
C ASN A 26 1.24 -0.38 18.52
N LEU A 27 2.47 0.00 18.89
CA LEU A 27 3.10 -0.43 20.15
C LEU A 27 2.29 -0.04 21.38
N LEU A 28 1.73 1.16 21.38
CA LEU A 28 0.91 1.68 22.48
C LEU A 28 -0.53 1.18 22.41
N THR A 29 -1.13 1.26 21.22
CA THR A 29 -2.54 0.91 20.98
C THR A 29 -2.83 -0.55 21.36
N PHE A 30 -2.03 -1.49 20.84
CA PHE A 30 -2.30 -2.90 21.05
C PHE A 30 -1.96 -3.40 22.48
N LYS A 31 -0.93 -2.81 23.13
CA LYS A 31 -0.68 -3.03 24.55
C LYS A 31 -1.85 -2.54 25.42
N LYS A 32 -2.42 -1.38 25.09
CA LYS A 32 -3.59 -0.86 25.79
C LYS A 32 -4.82 -1.73 25.59
N LEU A 33 -5.06 -2.21 24.37
CA LEU A 33 -6.18 -3.11 24.05
C LEU A 33 -6.04 -4.45 24.77
N ALA A 34 -4.85 -5.06 24.79
CA ALA A 34 -4.60 -6.29 25.51
C ALA A 34 -4.95 -6.17 27.00
N LYS A 35 -4.55 -5.06 27.62
CA LYS A 35 -4.90 -4.75 29.02
C LYS A 35 -6.40 -4.52 29.22
N MET A 36 -7.07 -3.85 28.25
CA MET A 36 -8.52 -3.59 28.35
C MET A 36 -9.37 -4.86 28.23
N TYR A 37 -8.94 -5.79 27.38
CA TYR A 37 -9.65 -7.05 27.17
C TYR A 37 -9.19 -8.17 28.12
N ASP A 38 -8.10 -7.96 28.84
CA ASP A 38 -7.43 -8.96 29.67
C ASP A 38 -7.17 -10.25 28.87
N VAL A 39 -6.31 -10.11 27.84
CA VAL A 39 -5.94 -11.20 26.93
C VAL A 39 -4.45 -11.25 26.71
N PRO A 40 -3.90 -12.45 26.38
CA PRO A 40 -2.48 -12.60 26.01
C PRO A 40 -2.10 -11.73 24.81
N ILE A 41 -0.82 -11.33 24.77
CA ILE A 41 -0.29 -10.48 23.73
C ILE A 41 1.07 -10.98 23.25
N PHE A 42 1.30 -10.95 21.94
CA PHE A 42 2.58 -11.26 21.32
C PHE A 42 3.04 -10.10 20.44
N ALA A 43 4.29 -9.68 20.57
CA ALA A 43 4.90 -8.64 19.76
C ALA A 43 5.92 -9.25 18.80
N ILE A 44 5.86 -8.88 17.53
CA ILE A 44 6.89 -9.19 16.54
C ILE A 44 7.76 -7.95 16.38
N ASP A 45 9.03 -8.08 16.70
CA ASP A 45 10.03 -7.03 16.50
C ASP A 45 10.74 -7.22 15.15
N VAL A 46 10.60 -6.24 14.27
CA VAL A 46 11.19 -6.25 12.94
C VAL A 46 12.31 -5.21 12.89
N PRO A 47 13.57 -5.63 12.79
CA PRO A 47 14.70 -4.71 12.68
C PRO A 47 14.64 -3.88 11.38
N MET A 48 15.12 -2.63 11.44
CA MET A 48 15.13 -1.73 10.28
C MET A 48 16.10 -2.12 9.18
N GLN A 49 17.18 -2.83 9.52
CA GLN A 49 18.20 -3.25 8.56
C GLN A 49 17.76 -4.49 7.80
N GLN A 50 17.94 -4.47 6.48
CA GLN A 50 17.63 -5.60 5.61
C GLN A 50 18.88 -6.45 5.42
N ASN A 51 18.93 -7.59 6.10
CA ASN A 51 19.95 -8.61 5.97
C ASN A 51 19.40 -9.98 6.40
N GLU A 52 20.13 -11.03 6.10
CA GLU A 52 19.68 -12.41 6.39
C GLU A 52 19.66 -12.73 7.89
N ASP A 53 20.53 -12.12 8.70
CA ASP A 53 20.50 -12.30 10.16
C ASP A 53 19.18 -11.80 10.75
N ASN A 54 18.70 -10.65 10.27
CA ASN A 54 17.40 -10.10 10.66
C ASN A 54 16.22 -10.92 10.13
N VAL A 55 16.35 -11.54 8.96
CA VAL A 55 15.34 -12.50 8.47
C VAL A 55 15.28 -13.70 9.43
N GLN A 56 16.43 -14.27 9.83
CA GLN A 56 16.46 -15.38 10.78
C GLN A 56 15.90 -14.97 12.16
N TYR A 57 16.26 -13.79 12.65
CA TYR A 57 15.74 -13.25 13.91
C TYR A 57 14.21 -13.14 13.92
N VAL A 58 13.62 -12.64 12.83
CA VAL A 58 12.15 -12.56 12.70
C VAL A 58 11.53 -13.94 12.49
N ALA A 59 12.17 -14.84 11.73
CA ALA A 59 11.70 -16.21 11.54
C ALA A 59 11.59 -16.98 12.87
N ASP A 60 12.57 -16.79 13.76
CA ASP A 60 12.54 -17.42 15.09
C ASP A 60 11.41 -16.87 15.98
N GLN A 61 11.06 -15.59 15.83
CA GLN A 61 9.88 -15.02 16.49
C GLN A 61 8.60 -15.59 15.90
N LEU A 62 8.51 -15.82 14.59
CA LEU A 62 7.34 -16.40 13.95
C LEU A 62 7.10 -17.86 14.36
N ARG A 63 8.19 -18.64 14.62
CA ARG A 63 8.05 -19.98 15.22
C ARG A 63 7.43 -19.89 16.62
N LYS A 64 7.91 -18.99 17.47
CA LYS A 64 7.32 -18.74 18.79
C LYS A 64 5.87 -18.21 18.69
N LEU A 65 5.58 -17.38 17.69
CA LEU A 65 4.21 -16.90 17.44
C LEU A 65 3.27 -18.06 17.08
N LYS A 66 3.72 -19.04 16.31
CA LYS A 66 2.94 -20.25 16.02
C LYS A 66 2.51 -20.93 17.32
N ASP A 67 3.47 -21.21 18.21
CA ASP A 67 3.20 -21.87 19.50
C ASP A 67 2.22 -21.05 20.35
N PHE A 68 2.42 -19.73 20.41
CA PHE A 68 1.51 -18.80 21.09
C PHE A 68 0.08 -18.82 20.53
N ILE A 69 -0.09 -18.84 19.20
CA ILE A 69 -1.41 -18.91 18.57
C ILE A 69 -2.08 -20.29 18.86
N GLU A 70 -1.31 -21.36 18.80
CA GLU A 70 -1.81 -22.71 19.13
C GLU A 70 -2.31 -22.77 20.58
N GLU A 71 -1.56 -22.21 21.53
CA GLU A 71 -1.95 -22.14 22.95
C GLU A 71 -3.24 -21.31 23.13
N CYS A 72 -3.32 -20.12 22.52
CA CYS A 72 -4.49 -19.24 22.65
C CYS A 72 -5.75 -19.76 21.97
N THR A 73 -5.61 -20.53 20.90
CA THR A 73 -6.75 -20.94 20.05
C THR A 73 -7.15 -22.41 20.23
N GLY A 74 -6.23 -23.26 20.70
CA GLY A 74 -6.38 -24.72 20.73
C GLY A 74 -6.28 -25.38 19.35
N LYS A 75 -5.91 -24.63 18.29
CA LYS A 75 -5.78 -25.13 16.91
C LYS A 75 -4.33 -25.39 16.60
N LYS A 76 -4.04 -26.53 15.95
CA LYS A 76 -2.70 -26.85 15.46
C LYS A 76 -2.42 -26.20 14.11
N ILE A 77 -1.18 -25.72 13.94
CA ILE A 77 -0.66 -25.14 12.71
C ILE A 77 0.53 -25.99 12.26
N THR A 78 0.45 -26.62 11.10
CA THR A 78 1.55 -27.42 10.57
C THR A 78 2.36 -26.66 9.53
N ASP A 79 3.62 -27.04 9.37
CA ASP A 79 4.49 -26.41 8.38
C ASP A 79 4.00 -26.68 6.94
N GLU A 80 3.37 -27.84 6.70
CA GLU A 80 2.76 -28.17 5.41
C GLU A 80 1.62 -27.20 5.08
N THR A 81 0.78 -26.89 6.07
CA THR A 81 -0.29 -25.89 5.90
C THR A 81 0.27 -24.50 5.62
N LEU A 82 1.32 -24.09 6.31
CA LEU A 82 1.99 -22.80 6.06
C LEU A 82 2.60 -22.76 4.66
N THR A 83 3.31 -23.81 4.27
CA THR A 83 3.92 -23.94 2.94
C THR A 83 2.88 -23.83 1.82
N GLU A 84 1.77 -24.56 1.93
CA GLU A 84 0.69 -24.51 0.94
C GLU A 84 0.07 -23.09 0.85
N ARG A 85 -0.17 -22.45 2.00
CA ARG A 85 -0.67 -21.08 2.04
C ARG A 85 0.32 -20.10 1.40
N LEU A 86 1.62 -20.28 1.60
CA LEU A 86 2.66 -19.44 1.00
C LEU A 86 2.82 -19.67 -0.50
N ARG A 87 2.72 -20.91 -0.98
CA ARG A 87 2.68 -21.19 -2.43
C ARG A 87 1.50 -20.46 -3.10
N ARG A 88 0.31 -20.52 -2.47
CA ARG A 88 -0.86 -19.76 -2.93
C ARG A 88 -0.62 -18.26 -2.88
N SER A 89 -0.08 -17.76 -1.77
CA SER A 89 0.29 -16.33 -1.63
C SER A 89 1.20 -15.85 -2.76
N LYS A 90 2.22 -16.64 -3.10
CA LYS A 90 3.15 -16.29 -4.17
C LYS A 90 2.46 -16.19 -5.52
N ARG A 91 1.65 -17.18 -5.89
CA ARG A 91 0.86 -17.16 -7.14
C ARG A 91 -0.10 -15.96 -7.18
N THR A 92 -0.77 -15.67 -6.07
CA THR A 92 -1.71 -14.55 -5.97
C THR A 92 -1.01 -13.21 -6.14
N LEU A 93 0.14 -13.01 -5.51
CA LEU A 93 0.95 -11.78 -5.65
C LEU A 93 1.49 -11.60 -7.07
N GLU A 94 1.94 -12.67 -7.72
CA GLU A 94 2.38 -12.65 -9.12
C GLU A 94 1.22 -12.23 -10.07
N LYS A 95 0.02 -12.78 -9.86
CA LYS A 95 -1.18 -12.42 -10.63
C LYS A 95 -1.61 -10.97 -10.33
N PHE A 96 -1.51 -10.53 -9.08
CA PHE A 96 -1.85 -9.16 -8.71
C PHE A 96 -0.89 -8.14 -9.33
N ALA A 97 0.41 -8.42 -9.36
CA ALA A 97 1.39 -7.60 -10.06
C ALA A 97 1.10 -7.50 -11.57
N GLN A 98 0.64 -8.60 -12.18
CA GLN A 98 0.18 -8.58 -13.57
C GLN A 98 -1.07 -7.72 -13.75
N TYR A 99 -2.05 -7.83 -12.82
CA TYR A 99 -3.24 -6.98 -12.83
C TYR A 99 -2.88 -5.49 -12.74
N GLU A 100 -2.00 -5.10 -11.83
CA GLU A 100 -1.57 -3.70 -11.69
C GLU A 100 -0.93 -3.17 -12.99
N LYS A 101 -0.06 -3.97 -13.62
CA LYS A 101 0.56 -3.59 -14.89
C LYS A 101 -0.46 -3.41 -16.01
N GLU A 102 -1.42 -4.34 -16.16
CA GLU A 102 -2.47 -4.25 -17.18
C GLU A 102 -3.46 -3.12 -16.89
N SER A 103 -3.79 -2.87 -15.61
CA SER A 103 -4.73 -1.83 -15.19
C SER A 103 -4.20 -0.41 -15.42
N ALA A 104 -2.88 -0.23 -15.46
CA ALA A 104 -2.26 1.07 -15.69
C ALA A 104 -2.63 1.70 -17.03
N ASP A 105 -2.92 0.90 -18.06
CA ASP A 105 -3.29 1.34 -19.40
C ASP A 105 -4.80 1.19 -19.70
N ARG A 106 -5.60 0.85 -18.69
CA ARG A 106 -7.04 0.63 -18.84
C ARG A 106 -7.86 1.66 -18.07
N TYR A 107 -8.98 2.06 -18.66
CA TYR A 107 -9.98 2.85 -17.94
C TYR A 107 -10.80 1.95 -17.03
N ILE A 108 -10.63 2.12 -15.72
CA ILE A 108 -11.39 1.41 -14.70
C ILE A 108 -12.18 2.47 -13.93
N PRO A 109 -13.51 2.55 -14.15
CA PRO A 109 -14.34 3.48 -13.41
C PRO A 109 -14.39 3.06 -11.94
N ALA A 110 -13.61 3.75 -11.11
CA ALA A 110 -13.44 3.41 -9.70
C ALA A 110 -13.58 4.65 -8.81
N ASP A 111 -14.00 4.41 -7.58
CA ASP A 111 -13.89 5.39 -6.50
C ASP A 111 -12.47 5.37 -5.89
N LEU A 112 -12.23 6.27 -4.93
CA LEU A 112 -10.93 6.35 -4.25
C LEU A 112 -10.64 5.15 -3.33
N VAL A 113 -11.67 4.40 -2.97
CA VAL A 113 -11.55 3.25 -2.06
C VAL A 113 -11.00 2.03 -2.80
N THR A 114 -11.38 1.88 -4.08
CA THR A 114 -11.02 0.71 -4.89
C THR A 114 -9.50 0.47 -4.97
N PRO A 115 -8.64 1.43 -5.35
CA PRO A 115 -7.20 1.19 -5.44
C PRO A 115 -6.56 0.93 -4.06
N LEU A 116 -7.12 1.50 -2.99
CA LEU A 116 -6.63 1.26 -1.64
C LEU A 116 -7.05 -0.12 -1.12
N TYR A 117 -8.32 -0.49 -1.30
CA TYR A 117 -8.86 -1.74 -0.77
C TYR A 117 -8.44 -2.98 -1.55
N ALA A 118 -8.21 -2.87 -2.85
CA ALA A 118 -7.64 -3.97 -3.63
C ALA A 118 -6.35 -4.50 -2.98
N GLY A 119 -5.45 -3.60 -2.60
CA GLY A 119 -4.24 -3.97 -1.91
C GLY A 119 -4.42 -4.37 -0.44
N MET A 120 -5.36 -3.74 0.29
CA MET A 120 -5.67 -4.16 1.66
C MET A 120 -6.25 -5.57 1.69
N THR A 121 -7.15 -5.91 0.77
CA THR A 121 -7.72 -7.26 0.63
C THR A 121 -6.62 -8.27 0.36
N ASN A 122 -5.71 -7.94 -0.55
CA ASN A 122 -4.55 -8.75 -0.88
C ASN A 122 -3.60 -9.01 0.32
N ASN A 123 -3.55 -8.10 1.28
CA ASN A 123 -2.78 -8.31 2.52
C ASN A 123 -3.55 -9.08 3.60
N LEU A 124 -4.87 -8.88 3.72
CA LEU A 124 -5.69 -9.48 4.76
C LEU A 124 -6.06 -10.94 4.49
N LEU A 125 -6.30 -11.28 3.23
CA LEU A 125 -6.78 -12.59 2.80
C LEU A 125 -5.71 -13.42 2.09
N LEU A 126 -4.48 -12.92 2.02
CA LEU A 126 -3.38 -13.54 1.30
C LEU A 126 -3.15 -14.99 1.73
N GLY A 127 -3.10 -15.90 0.76
CA GLY A 127 -2.98 -17.34 0.96
C GLY A 127 -4.31 -18.08 1.10
N THR A 128 -5.46 -17.40 1.02
CA THR A 128 -6.79 -18.02 0.95
C THR A 128 -7.20 -18.30 -0.50
N GLU A 129 -8.19 -19.16 -0.69
CA GLU A 129 -8.78 -19.45 -2.01
C GLU A 129 -9.65 -18.30 -2.51
N GLU A 130 -10.28 -17.61 -1.58
CA GLU A 130 -11.11 -16.45 -1.83
C GLU A 130 -10.27 -15.33 -2.46
N GLU A 131 -9.07 -15.08 -1.93
CA GLU A 131 -8.16 -14.07 -2.47
C GLU A 131 -7.64 -14.44 -3.85
N GLU A 132 -7.20 -15.68 -4.04
CA GLU A 132 -6.73 -16.15 -5.37
C GLU A 132 -7.85 -16.01 -6.40
N THR A 133 -9.10 -16.40 -6.06
CA THR A 133 -10.28 -16.26 -6.91
C THR A 133 -10.59 -14.78 -7.21
N TYR A 134 -10.48 -13.91 -6.22
CA TYR A 134 -10.69 -12.47 -6.38
C TYR A 134 -9.70 -11.85 -7.37
N VAL A 135 -8.41 -12.15 -7.21
CA VAL A 135 -7.36 -11.65 -8.08
C VAL A 135 -7.51 -12.21 -9.52
N ASP A 136 -7.90 -13.48 -9.67
CA ASP A 136 -8.20 -14.06 -11.00
C ASP A 136 -9.34 -13.30 -11.70
N ARG A 137 -10.38 -12.91 -10.97
CA ARG A 137 -11.47 -12.09 -11.52
C ARG A 137 -11.00 -10.70 -11.92
N LEU A 138 -10.25 -10.02 -11.05
CA LEU A 138 -9.66 -8.71 -11.37
C LEU A 138 -8.85 -8.76 -12.66
N LEU A 139 -7.96 -9.74 -12.78
CA LEU A 139 -7.10 -9.91 -13.95
C LEU A 139 -7.89 -10.24 -15.23
N ASN A 140 -8.98 -11.00 -15.13
CA ASN A 140 -9.85 -11.29 -16.27
C ASN A 140 -10.70 -10.08 -16.70
N ASP A 141 -11.17 -9.28 -15.74
CA ASP A 141 -12.03 -8.15 -16.03
C ASP A 141 -11.26 -6.95 -16.57
N VAL A 142 -10.03 -6.71 -16.06
CA VAL A 142 -9.19 -5.61 -16.56
C VAL A 142 -8.85 -5.78 -18.04
N LYS A 143 -8.68 -7.00 -18.53
CA LYS A 143 -8.42 -7.29 -19.95
C LYS A 143 -9.54 -6.84 -20.89
N LYS A 144 -10.77 -6.75 -20.37
CA LYS A 144 -11.97 -6.31 -21.12
C LYS A 144 -12.20 -4.80 -21.02
N ALA A 145 -11.54 -4.12 -20.10
CA ALA A 145 -11.70 -2.70 -19.88
C ALA A 145 -11.17 -1.89 -21.09
N PRO A 146 -11.81 -0.76 -21.45
CA PRO A 146 -11.33 0.09 -22.53
C PRO A 146 -9.97 0.71 -22.21
N ALA A 147 -9.28 1.17 -23.25
CA ALA A 147 -8.01 1.87 -23.07
C ALA A 147 -8.21 3.19 -22.28
N LYS A 148 -7.26 3.51 -21.42
CA LYS A 148 -7.23 4.78 -20.69
C LYS A 148 -6.88 5.93 -21.63
N LYS A 149 -7.48 7.09 -21.39
CA LYS A 149 -7.24 8.32 -22.15
C LYS A 149 -6.65 9.46 -21.31
N GLY A 150 -6.86 9.42 -20.00
CA GLY A 150 -6.46 10.47 -19.08
C GLY A 150 -5.13 10.21 -18.40
N LYS A 151 -4.74 11.15 -17.55
CA LYS A 151 -3.48 11.10 -16.79
C LYS A 151 -3.46 9.97 -15.78
N LYS A 152 -2.28 9.39 -15.62
CA LYS A 152 -1.99 8.30 -14.68
C LYS A 152 -1.36 8.87 -13.43
N ILE A 153 -2.03 8.70 -12.29
CA ILE A 153 -1.57 9.20 -11.00
C ILE A 153 -1.17 8.02 -10.11
N TYR A 154 0.07 8.01 -9.64
CA TYR A 154 0.50 7.10 -8.60
C TYR A 154 0.32 7.77 -7.23
N TRP A 155 -0.36 7.08 -6.30
CA TRP A 155 -0.67 7.65 -4.99
C TRP A 155 0.21 7.04 -3.89
N MET A 156 0.90 7.89 -3.15
CA MET A 156 1.72 7.46 -2.00
C MET A 156 1.03 7.76 -0.68
N HIS A 157 0.93 6.74 0.16
CA HIS A 157 0.27 6.69 1.46
C HIS A 157 -1.27 6.59 1.37
N THR A 158 -1.96 6.96 2.46
CA THR A 158 -3.42 6.87 2.59
C THR A 158 -4.12 7.79 1.60
N ILE A 159 -5.17 7.31 0.97
CA ILE A 159 -6.06 8.13 0.15
C ILE A 159 -7.17 8.68 1.06
N PRO A 160 -7.38 10.00 1.15
CA PRO A 160 -8.47 10.59 1.92
C PRO A 160 -9.78 10.42 1.15
N PHE A 161 -10.33 9.21 1.14
CA PHE A 161 -11.48 8.79 0.32
C PHE A 161 -12.79 9.53 0.65
N TRP A 162 -12.84 10.28 1.75
CA TRP A 162 -13.97 11.15 2.08
C TRP A 162 -13.85 12.58 1.54
N SER A 163 -12.64 12.99 1.09
CA SER A 163 -12.40 14.33 0.54
C SER A 163 -13.14 14.53 -0.76
N ASP A 164 -14.04 15.49 -0.79
CA ASP A 164 -14.78 15.82 -2.00
C ASP A 164 -13.87 16.48 -3.04
N ALA A 165 -12.85 17.23 -2.61
CA ALA A 165 -11.82 17.78 -3.49
C ALA A 165 -11.09 16.69 -4.28
N VAL A 166 -10.71 15.58 -3.63
CA VAL A 166 -10.04 14.45 -4.29
C VAL A 166 -11.01 13.63 -5.14
N LYS A 167 -12.26 13.42 -4.65
CA LYS A 167 -13.29 12.69 -5.41
C LYS A 167 -13.62 13.37 -6.72
N ASN A 168 -13.82 14.69 -6.71
CA ASN A 168 -14.20 15.44 -7.89
C ASN A 168 -13.16 15.36 -9.01
N GLU A 169 -11.89 15.16 -8.66
CA GLU A 169 -10.81 15.07 -9.62
C GLU A 169 -10.49 13.63 -10.07
N LEU A 170 -10.72 12.62 -9.22
CA LEU A 170 -10.18 11.28 -9.44
C LEU A 170 -11.20 10.13 -9.36
N CYS A 171 -12.42 10.35 -8.78
CA CYS A 171 -13.46 9.32 -8.76
C CYS A 171 -14.22 9.25 -10.07
N PHE A 172 -14.26 8.09 -10.70
CA PHE A 172 -15.01 7.82 -11.93
C PHE A 172 -14.70 8.82 -13.07
N GLN A 173 -13.48 9.40 -13.07
CA GLN A 173 -13.05 10.39 -14.05
C GLN A 173 -12.27 9.74 -15.18
N GLU A 174 -12.50 10.21 -16.43
CA GLU A 174 -11.70 9.82 -17.59
C GLU A 174 -10.41 10.66 -17.71
N LYS A 175 -10.44 11.91 -17.21
CA LYS A 175 -9.32 12.88 -17.35
C LYS A 175 -8.10 12.52 -16.51
N ALA A 176 -8.27 11.85 -15.37
CA ALA A 176 -7.19 11.38 -14.52
C ALA A 176 -7.65 10.19 -13.65
N GLN A 177 -6.77 9.24 -13.42
CA GLN A 177 -7.05 8.07 -12.58
C GLN A 177 -5.86 7.67 -11.73
N ILE A 178 -6.12 7.14 -10.53
CA ILE A 178 -5.11 6.49 -9.72
C ILE A 178 -4.82 5.12 -10.34
N VAL A 179 -3.59 4.94 -10.83
CA VAL A 179 -3.12 3.70 -11.48
C VAL A 179 -2.36 2.78 -10.53
N GLY A 180 -2.06 3.23 -9.33
CA GLY A 180 -1.43 2.45 -8.28
C GLY A 180 -1.40 3.22 -6.98
N CYS A 181 -1.40 2.48 -5.87
CA CYS A 181 -1.30 3.03 -4.52
C CYS A 181 -0.19 2.32 -3.76
N GLU A 182 0.69 3.09 -3.10
CA GLU A 182 1.78 2.53 -2.30
C GLU A 182 1.32 1.44 -1.33
N LEU A 183 0.18 1.65 -0.65
CA LEU A 183 -0.33 0.71 0.34
C LEU A 183 -0.91 -0.58 -0.27
N SER A 184 -1.09 -0.63 -1.57
CA SER A 184 -1.52 -1.83 -2.30
C SER A 184 -0.37 -2.76 -2.64
N ARG A 185 0.85 -2.24 -2.76
CA ARG A 185 2.05 -2.98 -3.20
C ARG A 185 3.19 -2.86 -2.21
N VAL A 186 2.99 -3.43 -1.05
CA VAL A 186 3.98 -3.35 0.05
C VAL A 186 4.93 -4.56 0.12
N CYS A 187 4.62 -5.64 -0.59
CA CYS A 187 5.41 -6.87 -0.58
C CYS A 187 5.62 -7.41 -1.99
N GLU A 188 6.85 -7.70 -2.33
CA GLU A 188 7.19 -8.42 -3.56
C GLU A 188 7.05 -9.94 -3.37
N PRO A 189 6.76 -10.72 -4.45
CA PRO A 189 6.63 -12.17 -4.37
C PRO A 189 7.98 -12.92 -4.30
N ASP A 190 9.07 -12.22 -4.02
CA ASP A 190 10.41 -12.80 -3.94
C ASP A 190 10.65 -13.49 -2.58
N PHE A 191 10.12 -14.69 -2.45
CA PHE A 191 10.34 -15.57 -1.30
C PHE A 191 10.20 -17.04 -1.69
N ASP A 192 10.83 -17.91 -0.89
CA ASP A 192 10.78 -19.38 -1.05
C ASP A 192 9.67 -19.96 -0.14
N PRO A 193 8.55 -20.43 -0.69
CA PRO A 193 7.46 -21.00 0.09
C PRO A 193 7.86 -22.26 0.89
N GLU A 194 8.91 -22.98 0.47
CA GLU A 194 9.39 -24.20 1.14
C GLU A 194 10.09 -23.89 2.48
N LYS A 195 10.36 -22.63 2.76
CA LYS A 195 10.91 -22.12 4.02
C LYS A 195 9.93 -21.16 4.66
N PRO A 196 8.81 -21.66 5.23
CA PRO A 196 7.65 -20.82 5.55
C PRO A 196 7.93 -19.68 6.51
N TYR A 197 8.74 -19.89 7.53
CA TYR A 197 9.06 -18.85 8.51
C TYR A 197 10.00 -17.79 7.94
N GLU A 198 11.03 -18.23 7.22
CA GLU A 198 11.97 -17.34 6.52
C GLU A 198 11.25 -16.55 5.42
N ALA A 199 10.34 -17.17 4.68
CA ALA A 199 9.52 -16.51 3.66
C ALA A 199 8.66 -15.38 4.26
N MET A 200 7.95 -15.66 5.34
CA MET A 200 7.17 -14.63 6.05
C MET A 200 8.06 -13.55 6.67
N ALA A 201 9.16 -13.93 7.29
CA ALA A 201 10.13 -13.00 7.88
C ALA A 201 10.76 -12.09 6.83
N ARG A 202 11.16 -12.65 5.67
CA ARG A 202 11.74 -11.90 4.56
C ARG A 202 10.79 -10.81 4.06
N ARG A 203 9.50 -11.13 3.92
CA ARG A 203 8.47 -10.16 3.54
C ARG A 203 8.34 -9.01 4.56
N MET A 204 8.55 -9.27 5.85
CA MET A 204 8.55 -8.24 6.88
C MET A 204 9.84 -7.41 6.87
N VAL A 205 10.99 -8.03 6.85
CA VAL A 205 12.31 -7.37 6.88
C VAL A 205 12.52 -6.52 5.62
N TYR A 206 12.19 -7.05 4.45
CA TYR A 206 12.35 -6.36 3.15
C TYR A 206 11.11 -5.53 2.73
N HIS A 207 10.15 -5.37 3.62
CA HIS A 207 8.98 -4.53 3.36
C HIS A 207 9.39 -3.09 2.98
N ALA A 208 8.76 -2.53 1.94
CA ALA A 208 9.13 -1.21 1.41
C ALA A 208 9.08 -0.08 2.47
N LEU A 209 8.15 -0.19 3.42
CA LEU A 209 8.01 0.77 4.52
C LEU A 209 8.90 0.45 5.74
N ASN A 210 9.75 -0.60 5.69
CA ASN A 210 10.69 -0.91 6.76
C ASN A 210 12.03 -0.20 6.53
N GLY A 211 12.50 0.56 7.51
CA GLY A 211 13.82 1.20 7.50
C GLY A 211 13.79 2.68 7.07
N SER A 212 14.76 3.09 6.25
CA SER A 212 14.96 4.51 5.92
C SER A 212 13.91 5.05 4.93
N ALA A 213 13.66 6.37 5.01
CA ALA A 213 12.79 7.05 4.07
C ALA A 213 13.24 6.93 2.60
N ILE A 214 14.56 6.86 2.35
CA ILE A 214 15.11 6.69 1.00
C ILE A 214 14.57 5.42 0.35
N ARG A 215 14.56 4.28 1.06
CA ARG A 215 14.04 3.02 0.56
C ARG A 215 12.57 3.10 0.12
N ARG A 216 11.76 3.75 0.93
CA ARG A 216 10.35 4.01 0.61
C ARG A 216 10.20 4.85 -0.65
N ILE A 217 11.00 5.92 -0.76
CA ILE A 217 10.98 6.82 -1.92
C ILE A 217 11.43 6.08 -3.18
N GLU A 218 12.49 5.29 -3.11
CA GLU A 218 12.99 4.49 -4.23
C GLU A 218 11.96 3.44 -4.68
N ALA A 219 11.27 2.78 -3.75
CA ALA A 219 10.16 1.89 -4.08
C ALA A 219 9.01 2.65 -4.80
N GLY A 220 8.64 3.83 -4.31
CA GLY A 220 7.64 4.68 -4.95
C GLY A 220 8.03 5.12 -6.36
N ILE A 221 9.28 5.53 -6.57
CA ILE A 221 9.82 5.87 -7.90
C ILE A 221 9.76 4.67 -8.85
N ARG A 222 10.17 3.49 -8.38
CA ARG A 222 10.12 2.26 -9.18
C ARG A 222 8.69 1.94 -9.59
N HIS A 223 7.74 1.94 -8.66
CA HIS A 223 6.34 1.62 -8.96
C HIS A 223 5.67 2.68 -9.85
N ALA A 224 5.98 3.96 -9.67
CA ALA A 224 5.50 5.01 -10.55
C ALA A 224 5.98 4.81 -12.00
N LYS A 225 7.25 4.41 -12.19
CA LYS A 225 7.80 4.06 -13.51
C LYS A 225 7.17 2.80 -14.11
N GLU A 226 6.97 1.76 -13.31
CA GLU A 226 6.35 0.49 -13.75
C GLU A 226 4.89 0.66 -14.20
N THR A 227 4.15 1.58 -13.58
CA THR A 227 2.78 1.93 -13.98
C THR A 227 2.72 3.00 -15.06
N GLY A 228 3.86 3.58 -15.45
CA GLY A 228 3.94 4.69 -16.38
C GLY A 228 3.16 5.92 -15.89
N ALA A 229 3.24 6.21 -14.60
CA ALA A 229 2.53 7.34 -14.01
C ALA A 229 3.05 8.68 -14.56
N ASP A 230 2.12 9.55 -14.99
CA ASP A 230 2.42 10.91 -15.43
C ASP A 230 2.80 11.82 -14.25
N GLY A 231 2.28 11.52 -13.07
CA GLY A 231 2.58 12.25 -11.86
C GLY A 231 2.31 11.45 -10.59
N VAL A 232 2.87 11.92 -9.49
CA VAL A 232 2.75 11.28 -8.17
C VAL A 232 2.13 12.23 -7.18
N VAL A 233 1.17 11.73 -6.39
CA VAL A 233 0.67 12.44 -5.21
C VAL A 233 1.24 11.79 -3.95
N TRP A 234 1.99 12.57 -3.19
CA TRP A 234 2.47 12.21 -1.87
C TRP A 234 1.54 12.78 -0.80
N PHE A 235 0.80 11.92 -0.10
CA PHE A 235 -0.10 12.37 0.95
C PHE A 235 0.60 12.36 2.32
N GLY A 236 0.85 13.54 2.87
CA GLY A 236 1.42 13.76 4.19
C GLY A 236 0.35 13.71 5.28
N HIS A 237 0.06 12.53 5.82
CA HIS A 237 -0.86 12.42 6.95
C HIS A 237 -0.27 13.04 8.22
N TRP A 238 -0.98 13.97 8.85
CA TRP A 238 -0.49 14.74 10.01
C TRP A 238 -0.07 13.87 11.20
N GLY A 239 -0.69 12.73 11.39
CA GLY A 239 -0.32 11.77 12.42
C GLY A 239 0.85 10.86 12.06
N CYS A 240 1.47 11.00 10.87
CA CYS A 240 2.47 10.06 10.37
C CYS A 240 3.82 10.72 10.10
N LYS A 241 4.78 10.52 11.00
CA LYS A 241 6.15 11.03 10.81
C LYS A 241 6.86 10.47 9.56
N HIS A 242 6.46 9.27 9.11
CA HIS A 242 7.00 8.63 7.90
C HIS A 242 6.49 9.25 6.59
N THR A 243 5.50 10.16 6.65
CA THR A 243 5.02 10.89 5.48
C THR A 243 5.37 12.37 5.54
N LEU A 244 5.26 13.00 6.70
CA LEU A 244 5.59 14.43 6.85
C LEU A 244 7.10 14.68 6.83
N GLY A 245 7.87 13.88 7.58
CA GLY A 245 9.32 14.07 7.70
C GLY A 245 10.07 14.02 6.36
N PRO A 246 9.87 13.00 5.53
CA PRO A 246 10.61 12.86 4.28
C PRO A 246 9.98 13.56 3.07
N ALA A 247 8.89 14.31 3.20
CA ALA A 247 8.15 14.87 2.07
C ALA A 247 9.03 15.71 1.13
N GLN A 248 9.89 16.58 1.66
CA GLN A 248 10.80 17.39 0.84
C GLN A 248 11.93 16.58 0.22
N LEU A 249 12.37 15.51 0.91
CA LEU A 249 13.34 14.58 0.33
C LEU A 249 12.71 13.80 -0.83
N ALA A 250 11.47 13.36 -0.66
CA ALA A 250 10.70 12.69 -1.71
C ALA A 250 10.57 13.62 -2.94
N LYS A 251 10.17 14.89 -2.74
CA LYS A 251 10.05 15.85 -3.83
C LYS A 251 11.33 15.93 -4.66
N ARG A 252 12.47 16.15 -4.04
CA ARG A 252 13.77 16.23 -4.74
C ARG A 252 14.10 14.93 -5.48
N LYS A 253 13.86 13.77 -4.84
CA LYS A 253 14.19 12.48 -5.44
C LYS A 253 13.31 12.11 -6.63
N PHE A 254 12.04 12.48 -6.63
CA PHE A 254 11.16 12.32 -7.78
C PHE A 254 11.52 13.30 -8.91
N GLU A 255 11.82 14.57 -8.57
CA GLU A 255 12.30 15.58 -9.53
C GLU A 255 13.61 15.15 -10.21
N GLU A 256 14.59 14.58 -9.47
CA GLU A 256 15.82 14.00 -10.03
C GLU A 256 15.56 12.89 -11.07
N GLN A 257 14.38 12.29 -11.05
CA GLN A 257 13.95 11.25 -11.98
C GLN A 257 12.99 11.75 -13.08
N GLY A 258 12.76 13.06 -13.15
CA GLY A 258 11.82 13.66 -14.09
C GLY A 258 10.36 13.30 -13.83
N ILE A 259 10.00 12.93 -12.60
CA ILE A 259 8.63 12.57 -12.23
C ILE A 259 8.01 13.70 -11.41
N PRO A 260 6.98 14.38 -11.93
CA PRO A 260 6.27 15.41 -11.18
C PRO A 260 5.66 14.88 -9.89
N LEU A 261 5.86 15.60 -8.78
CA LEU A 261 5.32 15.20 -7.48
C LEU A 261 4.55 16.34 -6.82
N LEU A 262 3.29 16.09 -6.50
CA LEU A 262 2.45 16.92 -5.65
C LEU A 262 2.50 16.41 -4.22
N ILE A 263 2.85 17.26 -3.25
CA ILE A 263 2.69 16.97 -1.83
C ILE A 263 1.36 17.54 -1.39
N LEU A 264 0.43 16.69 -0.97
CA LEU A 264 -0.77 17.08 -0.23
C LEU A 264 -0.59 16.69 1.24
N ASP A 265 -1.11 17.48 2.15
CA ASP A 265 -1.08 17.19 3.58
C ASP A 265 -2.46 17.37 4.21
N GLY A 266 -2.74 16.56 5.22
CA GLY A 266 -4.04 16.55 5.87
C GLY A 266 -4.19 15.43 6.89
N ASP A 267 -5.37 15.32 7.46
CA ASP A 267 -5.73 14.19 8.30
C ASP A 267 -6.29 13.05 7.44
N GLY A 268 -5.55 11.97 7.30
CA GLY A 268 -5.98 10.78 6.56
C GLY A 268 -7.03 9.93 7.29
N CYS A 269 -7.44 10.30 8.52
CA CYS A 269 -8.34 9.53 9.37
C CYS A 269 -9.58 10.28 9.83
N ASP A 270 -9.50 11.60 9.95
CA ASP A 270 -10.60 12.45 10.44
C ASP A 270 -10.98 13.51 9.40
N ARG A 271 -12.16 13.33 8.82
CA ARG A 271 -12.72 14.24 7.79
C ARG A 271 -12.99 15.65 8.31
N SER A 272 -13.15 15.84 9.62
CA SER A 272 -13.41 17.16 10.22
C SER A 272 -12.21 18.11 10.13
N HIS A 273 -11.01 17.57 9.89
CA HIS A 273 -9.76 18.31 9.73
C HIS A 273 -9.39 18.57 8.27
N GLY A 274 -10.33 18.47 7.33
CA GLY A 274 -10.06 18.61 5.90
C GLY A 274 -9.88 20.06 5.45
N GLY A 275 -8.81 20.33 4.71
CA GLY A 275 -8.58 21.59 3.98
C GLY A 275 -9.07 21.51 2.52
N GLU A 276 -10.38 21.25 2.31
CA GLU A 276 -10.95 20.93 1.00
C GLU A 276 -10.60 21.95 -0.10
N GLY A 277 -10.71 23.25 0.18
CA GLY A 277 -10.42 24.30 -0.80
C GLY A 277 -8.96 24.32 -1.23
N GLN A 278 -8.02 24.16 -0.30
CA GLN A 278 -6.59 24.10 -0.61
C GLN A 278 -6.24 22.84 -1.38
N THR A 279 -6.81 21.70 -0.99
CA THR A 279 -6.62 20.43 -1.69
C THR A 279 -7.14 20.49 -3.11
N SER A 280 -8.35 21.04 -3.33
CA SER A 280 -8.94 21.22 -4.65
C SER A 280 -8.07 22.08 -5.56
N THR A 281 -7.65 23.26 -5.08
CA THR A 281 -6.80 24.18 -5.87
C THR A 281 -5.47 23.52 -6.26
N ARG A 282 -4.80 22.86 -5.31
CA ARG A 282 -3.47 22.27 -5.56
C ARG A 282 -3.54 21.04 -6.45
N LEU A 283 -4.54 20.17 -6.25
CA LEU A 283 -4.73 18.98 -7.09
C LEU A 283 -5.15 19.37 -8.50
N GLY A 284 -6.09 20.32 -8.65
CA GLY A 284 -6.53 20.82 -9.95
C GLY A 284 -5.37 21.41 -10.74
N ALA A 285 -4.59 22.35 -10.15
CA ALA A 285 -3.42 22.94 -10.79
C ALA A 285 -2.35 21.88 -11.17
N PHE A 286 -2.15 20.86 -10.35
CA PHE A 286 -1.24 19.76 -10.66
C PHE A 286 -1.69 18.97 -11.89
N LEU A 287 -2.97 18.62 -11.97
CA LEU A 287 -3.53 17.91 -13.12
C LEU A 287 -3.51 18.75 -14.40
N GLU A 288 -3.74 20.07 -14.31
CA GLU A 288 -3.60 21.01 -15.44
C GLU A 288 -2.17 21.07 -15.94
N MET A 289 -1.19 21.19 -15.05
CA MET A 289 0.23 21.17 -15.40
C MET A 289 0.63 19.89 -16.16
N LEU A 290 0.18 18.72 -15.68
CA LEU A 290 0.45 17.45 -16.36
C LEU A 290 -0.14 17.40 -17.78
N ASN A 291 -1.26 18.07 -18.04
CA ASN A 291 -1.87 18.12 -19.36
C ASN A 291 -1.05 19.01 -20.34
N THR A 292 -0.59 20.19 -19.90
CA THR A 292 0.20 21.12 -20.74
C THR A 292 1.55 20.54 -21.16
N GLU A 293 2.26 19.82 -20.30
CA GLU A 293 3.52 19.16 -20.65
C GLU A 293 3.40 18.12 -21.78
N THR A 294 2.22 17.54 -21.95
CA THR A 294 2.00 16.56 -23.03
C THR A 294 1.78 17.23 -24.36
N ASP A 295 1.04 18.34 -24.37
CA ASP A 295 0.76 19.10 -25.60
C ASP A 295 2.05 19.69 -26.19
N GLU A 296 2.92 20.27 -25.36
CA GLU A 296 4.24 20.78 -25.79
C GLU A 296 5.19 19.69 -26.31
N ASN A 297 5.15 18.48 -25.76
CA ASN A 297 5.97 17.36 -26.24
C ASN A 297 5.43 16.76 -27.55
N THR A 298 4.12 16.81 -27.77
CA THR A 298 3.50 16.35 -29.02
C THR A 298 3.83 17.31 -30.15
N ASP A 299 3.71 18.63 -29.93
CA ASP A 299 4.04 19.67 -30.92
C ASP A 299 5.52 19.62 -31.34
N ARG A 300 6.44 19.40 -30.40
CA ARG A 300 7.88 19.26 -30.70
C ARG A 300 8.23 17.99 -31.50
N GLN A 301 7.46 16.93 -31.34
CA GLN A 301 7.67 15.69 -32.12
C GLN A 301 7.10 15.80 -33.52
N GLU A 302 6.03 16.54 -33.74
CA GLU A 302 5.48 16.82 -35.06
C GLU A 302 6.39 17.77 -35.86
N GLU A 303 6.94 18.83 -35.22
CA GLU A 303 7.91 19.74 -35.86
C GLU A 303 9.24 19.05 -36.27
N SER A 304 9.67 18.01 -35.55
CA SER A 304 10.89 17.25 -35.86
C SER A 304 10.73 16.20 -36.96
N HIS A 305 9.52 15.93 -37.42
CA HIS A 305 9.24 15.01 -38.52
C HIS A 305 9.03 15.71 -39.87
N ASP A 306 8.89 17.04 -39.87
CA ASP A 306 8.71 17.84 -41.06
C ASP A 306 10.03 18.52 -41.55
N GLU A 307 11.17 18.24 -40.89
CA GLU A 307 12.52 18.56 -41.37
C GLU A 307 13.22 17.31 -41.95
#